data_4bc847b44f3e95c3f59cbdba825cd6a8
#
_entry.id   4bc847b44f3e95c3f59cbdba825cd6a8
#
_cell.length_a   1.000
_cell.length_b   1.000
_cell.length_c   1.000
_cell.angle_alpha   90.00
_cell.angle_beta   90.00
_cell.angle_gamma   90.00
#
_symmetry.space_group_name_H-M   'P 1'
#
loop_
_entity.id
_entity.type
_entity.pdbx_description
1 polymer ?
#
loop_
_entity_poly.entity_id
_entity_poly.type
_entity_poly.pdbx_seq_one_letter_code
_entity_poly.pdbx_strand_id
1 'polypeptide(L)'
;AELPESFGSVDILDQNLASLNTSNLHQKFSKDDHLIICIGRTHGSAGTDIGFALADALKINYYDVEIFNRVLERLEAEKNSVTDRDSFTSKLDQVAKHDTSAKRFLKDFSRYHGLPKKDAVFFNQSDLIVEMAKKEDFIVMGRCADVILTNNRIPHISIFITAPFEQRVRRMMEVNNLPLKEAVRRLKKIDKGHEQYYHFYTGRKWGDAVNYDLCINSACYGIEESVELIERMIDIHPEK
;
A
#
# COMPACT_ATOMS: atom_id res chain seq x y z
N ALA A 1 9.68 27.86 28.02
CA ALA A 1 9.11 26.64 28.56
C ALA A 1 10.27 25.67 28.72
N GLU A 2 10.63 25.32 29.95
CA GLU A 2 11.68 24.35 30.23
C GLU A 2 11.20 22.96 29.75
N LEU A 3 12.07 22.24 29.05
CA LEU A 3 11.83 20.86 28.65
C LEU A 3 11.75 19.98 29.91
N PRO A 4 10.86 18.99 29.97
CA PRO A 4 10.76 18.13 31.14
C PRO A 4 12.06 17.36 31.37
N GLU A 5 12.47 17.23 32.63
CA GLU A 5 13.73 16.60 33.09
C GLU A 5 13.94 15.14 32.66
N SER A 6 12.96 14.55 31.96
CA SER A 6 13.04 13.19 31.41
C SER A 6 13.78 13.06 30.08
N PHE A 7 14.13 14.16 29.44
CA PHE A 7 14.99 14.15 28.26
C PHE A 7 16.43 14.19 28.70
N GLY A 8 17.16 13.11 28.50
CA GLY A 8 18.55 12.95 28.89
C GLY A 8 19.48 14.11 28.49
N SER A 9 20.75 13.96 28.78
CA SER A 9 21.77 15.00 28.56
C SER A 9 21.78 15.53 27.13
N VAL A 10 22.27 16.74 26.93
CA VAL A 10 22.46 17.38 25.59
C VAL A 10 23.19 16.46 24.62
N ASP A 11 24.14 15.65 25.12
CA ASP A 11 24.90 14.67 24.34
C ASP A 11 24.03 13.61 23.67
N ILE A 12 22.93 13.18 24.31
CA ILE A 12 21.97 12.23 23.72
C ILE A 12 21.17 12.91 22.59
N LEU A 13 20.80 14.17 22.79
CA LEU A 13 20.13 14.96 21.74
C LEU A 13 21.03 15.17 20.53
N ASP A 14 22.31 15.49 20.75
CA ASP A 14 23.28 15.68 19.68
C ASP A 14 23.55 14.38 18.91
N GLN A 15 23.64 13.24 19.57
CA GLN A 15 23.79 11.93 18.94
C GLN A 15 22.53 11.56 18.14
N ASN A 16 21.34 11.83 18.66
CA ASN A 16 20.08 11.57 17.94
C ASN A 16 19.93 12.49 16.72
N LEU A 17 20.30 13.76 16.84
CA LEU A 17 20.30 14.69 15.70
C LEU A 17 21.32 14.27 14.64
N ALA A 18 22.50 13.84 15.02
CA ALA A 18 23.51 13.34 14.11
C ALA A 18 23.01 12.07 13.38
N SER A 19 22.33 11.15 14.07
CA SER A 19 21.76 9.95 13.47
C SER A 19 20.62 10.25 12.47
N LEU A 20 19.77 11.24 12.78
CA LEU A 20 18.73 11.69 11.86
C LEU A 20 19.30 12.29 10.58
N ASN A 21 20.44 13.01 10.67
CA ASN A 21 21.09 13.62 9.52
C ASN A 21 21.89 12.63 8.67
N THR A 22 22.25 11.46 9.22
CA THR A 22 23.04 10.44 8.51
C THR A 22 22.22 9.30 7.94
N SER A 23 21.00 9.08 8.45
CA SER A 23 20.08 8.05 7.93
C SER A 23 19.35 8.59 6.72
N ASN A 24 19.88 8.37 5.54
CA ASN A 24 19.19 8.71 4.31
C ASN A 24 18.50 7.47 3.69
N LEU A 25 17.61 7.72 2.75
CA LEU A 25 16.83 6.68 2.08
C LEU A 25 17.73 5.66 1.36
N HIS A 26 18.89 6.09 0.88
CA HIS A 26 19.88 5.25 0.18
C HIS A 26 20.44 4.12 1.06
N GLN A 27 20.58 4.35 2.35
CA GLN A 27 21.10 3.34 3.28
C GLN A 27 20.09 2.22 3.57
N LYS A 28 18.82 2.38 3.14
CA LYS A 28 17.82 1.33 3.26
C LYS A 28 18.03 0.18 2.28
N PHE A 29 18.66 0.45 1.13
CA PHE A 29 18.78 -0.50 0.03
C PHE A 29 20.23 -0.91 -0.18
N SER A 30 20.47 -2.20 -0.39
CA SER A 30 21.71 -2.75 -0.93
C SER A 30 21.61 -2.83 -2.47
N LYS A 31 22.73 -3.15 -3.13
CA LYS A 31 22.75 -3.30 -4.60
C LYS A 31 21.89 -4.46 -5.12
N ASP A 32 21.62 -5.43 -4.27
CA ASP A 32 20.87 -6.64 -4.60
C ASP A 32 19.39 -6.54 -4.26
N ASP A 33 18.95 -5.44 -3.60
CA ASP A 33 17.57 -5.23 -3.22
C ASP A 33 16.74 -4.67 -4.38
N HIS A 34 15.52 -5.14 -4.49
CA HIS A 34 14.53 -4.61 -5.41
C HIS A 34 13.93 -3.30 -4.91
N LEU A 35 13.57 -2.40 -5.83
CA LEU A 35 12.84 -1.17 -5.51
C LEU A 35 11.37 -1.51 -5.20
N ILE A 36 10.99 -1.39 -3.95
CA ILE A 36 9.63 -1.64 -3.51
C ILE A 36 9.05 -0.36 -2.90
N ILE A 37 7.88 0.06 -3.40
CA ILE A 37 7.19 1.26 -2.93
C ILE A 37 5.82 0.86 -2.40
N CYS A 38 5.58 1.09 -1.11
CA CYS A 38 4.29 0.87 -0.47
C CYS A 38 3.51 2.19 -0.41
N ILE A 39 2.31 2.23 -0.97
CA ILE A 39 1.48 3.43 -0.96
C ILE A 39 0.20 3.20 -0.14
N GLY A 40 0.11 3.87 1.02
CA GLY A 40 -1.12 4.09 1.74
C GLY A 40 -1.84 5.34 1.23
N ARG A 41 -3.17 5.37 1.25
CA ARG A 41 -3.91 6.55 0.76
C ARG A 41 -5.28 6.68 1.40
N THR A 42 -5.71 7.91 1.65
CA THR A 42 -7.12 8.19 1.96
C THR A 42 -7.97 8.05 0.70
N HIS A 43 -9.20 7.56 0.83
CA HIS A 43 -10.08 7.38 -0.33
C HIS A 43 -10.43 8.73 -0.98
N GLY A 44 -10.37 8.80 -2.30
CA GLY A 44 -10.63 10.03 -3.06
C GLY A 44 -9.47 11.04 -3.12
N SER A 45 -8.29 10.72 -2.57
CA SER A 45 -7.08 11.56 -2.65
C SER A 45 -6.31 11.45 -3.98
N ALA A 46 -6.81 10.75 -4.98
CA ALA A 46 -6.08 10.39 -6.20
C ALA A 46 -4.82 9.51 -5.95
N GLY A 47 -4.65 8.96 -4.74
CA GLY A 47 -3.46 8.15 -4.42
C GLY A 47 -3.32 6.91 -5.31
N THR A 48 -4.42 6.31 -5.75
CA THR A 48 -4.40 5.18 -6.69
C THR A 48 -3.91 5.62 -8.07
N ASP A 49 -4.36 6.78 -8.55
CA ASP A 49 -3.95 7.35 -9.84
C ASP A 49 -2.45 7.74 -9.81
N ILE A 50 -1.99 8.32 -8.71
CA ILE A 50 -0.58 8.67 -8.50
C ILE A 50 0.27 7.41 -8.49
N GLY A 51 -0.14 6.37 -7.76
CA GLY A 51 0.59 5.10 -7.71
C GLY A 51 0.69 4.42 -9.08
N PHE A 52 -0.39 4.46 -9.87
CA PHE A 52 -0.39 3.92 -11.22
C PHE A 52 0.51 4.72 -12.16
N ALA A 53 0.41 6.06 -12.13
CA ALA A 53 1.24 6.94 -12.96
C ALA A 53 2.74 6.80 -12.59
N LEU A 54 3.06 6.67 -11.31
CA LEU A 54 4.42 6.43 -10.84
C LEU A 54 4.97 5.09 -11.34
N ALA A 55 4.17 4.03 -11.31
CA ALA A 55 4.57 2.71 -11.82
C ALA A 55 4.87 2.76 -13.32
N ASP A 56 4.05 3.51 -14.09
CA ASP A 56 4.29 3.72 -15.51
C ASP A 56 5.54 4.55 -15.78
N ALA A 57 5.80 5.59 -14.99
CA ALA A 57 7.01 6.42 -15.10
C ALA A 57 8.28 5.60 -14.80
N LEU A 58 8.28 4.83 -13.72
CA LEU A 58 9.41 3.98 -13.31
C LEU A 58 9.54 2.67 -14.10
N LYS A 59 8.56 2.31 -14.94
CA LYS A 59 8.50 1.05 -15.68
C LYS A 59 8.58 -0.19 -14.78
N ILE A 60 7.94 -0.13 -13.63
CA ILE A 60 7.85 -1.24 -12.67
C ILE A 60 6.39 -1.71 -12.51
N ASN A 61 6.22 -2.88 -11.93
CA ASN A 61 4.90 -3.47 -11.75
C ASN A 61 4.06 -2.73 -10.69
N TYR A 62 2.74 -2.74 -10.85
CA TYR A 62 1.78 -2.12 -9.95
C TYR A 62 0.76 -3.15 -9.44
N TYR A 63 0.62 -3.23 -8.12
CA TYR A 63 -0.28 -4.17 -7.46
C TYR A 63 -1.24 -3.45 -6.51
N ASP A 64 -2.53 -3.44 -6.83
CA ASP A 64 -3.57 -3.00 -5.91
C ASP A 64 -4.24 -4.20 -5.25
N VAL A 65 -3.85 -4.47 -4.01
CA VAL A 65 -4.32 -5.63 -3.24
C VAL A 65 -5.84 -5.58 -3.00
N GLU A 66 -6.47 -4.40 -3.00
CA GLU A 66 -7.92 -4.30 -2.87
C GLU A 66 -8.65 -4.74 -4.13
N ILE A 67 -8.13 -4.36 -5.30
CA ILE A 67 -8.67 -4.82 -6.58
C ILE A 67 -8.55 -6.33 -6.66
N PHE A 68 -7.40 -6.87 -6.30
CA PHE A 68 -7.15 -8.31 -6.28
C PHE A 68 -8.13 -9.07 -5.38
N ASN A 69 -8.39 -8.58 -4.18
CA ASN A 69 -9.37 -9.20 -3.27
C ASN A 69 -10.79 -9.17 -3.81
N ARG A 70 -11.21 -8.06 -4.41
CA ARG A 70 -12.54 -7.97 -5.04
C ARG A 70 -12.69 -8.97 -6.18
N VAL A 71 -11.64 -9.18 -6.96
CA VAL A 71 -11.63 -10.20 -8.02
C VAL A 71 -11.77 -11.60 -7.42
N LEU A 72 -11.02 -11.90 -6.35
CA LEU A 72 -11.13 -13.20 -5.66
C LEU A 72 -12.52 -13.43 -5.04
N GLU A 73 -13.07 -12.44 -4.35
CA GLU A 73 -14.43 -12.51 -3.78
C GLU A 73 -15.49 -12.76 -4.86
N ARG A 74 -15.34 -12.12 -6.02
CA ARG A 74 -16.24 -12.30 -7.15
C ARG A 74 -16.12 -13.70 -7.74
N LEU A 75 -14.90 -14.20 -7.94
CA LEU A 75 -14.64 -15.56 -8.41
C LEU A 75 -15.16 -16.62 -7.43
N GLU A 76 -15.03 -16.42 -6.13
CA GLU A 76 -15.60 -17.31 -5.12
C GLU A 76 -17.14 -17.29 -5.11
N ALA A 77 -17.76 -16.12 -5.27
CA ALA A 77 -19.20 -16.01 -5.39
C ALA A 77 -19.72 -16.72 -6.64
N GLU A 78 -19.03 -16.59 -7.77
CA GLU A 78 -19.34 -17.33 -9.01
C GLU A 78 -19.15 -18.84 -8.83
N LYS A 79 -18.07 -19.28 -8.14
CA LYS A 79 -17.84 -20.69 -7.83
C LYS A 79 -18.99 -21.30 -7.00
N ASN A 80 -19.51 -20.55 -6.02
CA ASN A 80 -20.63 -21.01 -5.20
C ASN A 80 -21.97 -21.01 -5.94
N SER A 81 -22.06 -20.32 -7.09
CA SER A 81 -23.27 -20.26 -7.94
C SER A 81 -23.25 -21.23 -9.11
N VAL A 82 -22.08 -21.83 -9.44
CA VAL A 82 -21.88 -22.73 -10.59
C VAL A 82 -21.56 -24.13 -10.08
N THR A 83 -22.39 -25.10 -10.47
CA THR A 83 -22.24 -26.53 -10.15
C THR A 83 -21.16 -27.23 -11.00
N ASP A 84 -20.50 -26.52 -11.92
CA ASP A 84 -19.54 -27.09 -12.85
C ASP A 84 -18.10 -26.62 -12.57
N ARG A 85 -17.28 -27.53 -12.03
CA ARG A 85 -15.89 -27.31 -11.65
C ARG A 85 -14.97 -26.95 -12.84
N ASP A 86 -15.27 -27.46 -14.03
CA ASP A 86 -14.40 -27.33 -15.20
C ASP A 86 -14.49 -25.95 -15.85
N SER A 87 -15.64 -25.28 -15.76
CA SER A 87 -15.80 -23.91 -16.25
C SER A 87 -15.11 -22.88 -15.37
N PHE A 88 -14.99 -23.16 -14.05
CA PHE A 88 -14.30 -22.30 -13.10
C PHE A 88 -12.78 -22.33 -13.30
N THR A 89 -12.18 -23.51 -13.48
CA THR A 89 -10.75 -23.67 -13.77
C THR A 89 -10.34 -23.00 -15.07
N SER A 90 -11.17 -23.05 -16.10
CA SER A 90 -10.90 -22.38 -17.39
C SER A 90 -10.93 -20.85 -17.30
N LYS A 91 -11.84 -20.28 -16.50
CA LYS A 91 -11.90 -18.82 -16.24
C LYS A 91 -10.73 -18.34 -15.39
N LEU A 92 -10.33 -19.11 -14.38
CA LEU A 92 -9.13 -18.89 -13.59
C LEU A 92 -7.86 -18.91 -14.44
N ASP A 93 -7.77 -19.85 -15.37
CA ASP A 93 -6.66 -19.96 -16.32
C ASP A 93 -6.61 -18.78 -17.30
N GLN A 94 -7.74 -18.18 -17.65
CA GLN A 94 -7.78 -16.97 -18.48
C GLN A 94 -7.29 -15.72 -17.71
N VAL A 95 -7.70 -15.55 -16.46
CA VAL A 95 -7.23 -14.46 -15.59
C VAL A 95 -5.74 -14.63 -15.27
N ALA A 96 -5.30 -15.87 -15.04
CA ALA A 96 -3.91 -16.20 -14.71
C ALA A 96 -2.97 -16.34 -15.91
N LYS A 97 -3.45 -16.23 -17.16
CA LYS A 97 -2.56 -16.21 -18.34
C LYS A 97 -1.65 -15.01 -18.39
N HIS A 98 -2.03 -13.92 -17.70
CA HIS A 98 -1.23 -12.70 -17.58
C HIS A 98 -0.54 -12.54 -16.21
N ASP A 99 -0.85 -13.39 -15.20
CA ASP A 99 -0.30 -13.26 -13.86
C ASP A 99 -0.08 -14.63 -13.19
N THR A 100 1.18 -15.07 -13.18
CA THR A 100 1.63 -16.29 -12.49
C THR A 100 1.47 -16.20 -10.97
N SER A 101 1.41 -14.98 -10.42
CA SER A 101 1.23 -14.70 -8.99
C SER A 101 -0.18 -15.08 -8.52
N ALA A 102 -1.20 -14.84 -9.36
CA ALA A 102 -2.58 -15.18 -9.05
C ALA A 102 -2.81 -16.69 -8.92
N LYS A 103 -2.17 -17.53 -9.77
CA LYS A 103 -2.24 -19.00 -9.66
C LYS A 103 -1.64 -19.52 -8.37
N ARG A 104 -0.52 -18.95 -7.95
CA ARG A 104 0.19 -19.35 -6.74
C ARG A 104 -0.59 -18.95 -5.50
N PHE A 105 -1.16 -17.74 -5.47
CA PHE A 105 -2.04 -17.26 -4.41
C PHE A 105 -3.24 -18.20 -4.18
N LEU A 106 -3.91 -18.65 -5.24
CA LEU A 106 -5.05 -19.57 -5.14
C LEU A 106 -4.66 -20.95 -4.62
N LYS A 107 -3.44 -21.42 -4.93
CA LYS A 107 -2.91 -22.69 -4.41
C LYS A 107 -2.56 -22.60 -2.94
N ASP A 108 -2.01 -21.47 -2.49
CA ASP A 108 -1.59 -21.24 -1.11
C ASP A 108 -2.77 -20.85 -0.20
N PHE A 109 -3.90 -20.38 -0.76
CA PHE A 109 -5.14 -20.13 0.01
C PHE A 109 -5.62 -21.35 0.78
N SER A 110 -5.28 -22.56 0.32
CA SER A 110 -5.61 -23.81 1.03
C SER A 110 -4.72 -24.07 2.26
N ARG A 111 -3.60 -23.34 2.42
CA ARG A 111 -2.63 -23.58 3.51
C ARG A 111 -3.14 -23.13 4.90
N TYR A 112 -4.03 -22.16 4.94
CA TYR A 112 -4.54 -21.56 6.18
C TYR A 112 -5.92 -22.07 6.58
N HIS A 113 -6.18 -23.36 6.37
CA HIS A 113 -7.42 -24.00 6.82
C HIS A 113 -7.57 -23.92 8.34
N GLY A 114 -8.70 -23.39 8.80
CA GLY A 114 -9.03 -23.25 10.24
C GLY A 114 -8.90 -21.84 10.79
N LEU A 115 -8.31 -20.88 10.05
CA LEU A 115 -8.34 -19.47 10.43
C LEU A 115 -9.65 -18.79 9.98
N PRO A 116 -10.09 -17.73 10.68
CA PRO A 116 -11.14 -16.85 10.17
C PRO A 116 -10.78 -16.38 8.75
N LYS A 117 -11.78 -16.32 7.85
CA LYS A 117 -11.57 -15.99 6.43
C LYS A 117 -10.73 -14.72 6.21
N LYS A 118 -10.94 -13.69 7.04
CA LYS A 118 -10.20 -12.43 6.95
C LYS A 118 -8.71 -12.59 7.26
N ASP A 119 -8.39 -13.39 8.26
CA ASP A 119 -7.00 -13.61 8.69
C ASP A 119 -6.27 -14.51 7.70
N ALA A 120 -6.93 -15.55 7.18
CA ALA A 120 -6.38 -16.38 6.11
C ALA A 120 -6.04 -15.54 4.85
N VAL A 121 -6.89 -14.59 4.48
CA VAL A 121 -6.63 -13.65 3.38
C VAL A 121 -5.42 -12.77 3.69
N PHE A 122 -5.31 -12.22 4.90
CA PHE A 122 -4.18 -11.39 5.29
C PHE A 122 -2.85 -12.14 5.22
N PHE A 123 -2.77 -13.35 5.78
CA PHE A 123 -1.54 -14.15 5.77
C PHE A 123 -1.14 -14.57 4.36
N ASN A 124 -2.08 -15.00 3.52
CA ASN A 124 -1.80 -15.30 2.11
C ASN A 124 -1.25 -14.09 1.34
N GLN A 125 -1.79 -12.89 1.60
CA GLN A 125 -1.29 -11.66 1.00
C GLN A 125 0.11 -11.32 1.49
N SER A 126 0.38 -11.52 2.78
CA SER A 126 1.70 -11.30 3.37
C SER A 126 2.76 -12.18 2.73
N ASP A 127 2.49 -13.47 2.58
CA ASP A 127 3.40 -14.41 1.93
C ASP A 127 3.67 -14.02 0.47
N LEU A 128 2.62 -13.62 -0.26
CA LEU A 128 2.75 -13.20 -1.64
C LEU A 128 3.62 -11.94 -1.79
N ILE A 129 3.39 -10.92 -0.96
CA ILE A 129 4.18 -9.68 -0.99
C ILE A 129 5.66 -9.97 -0.71
N VAL A 130 5.94 -10.83 0.28
CA VAL A 130 7.31 -11.23 0.63
C VAL A 130 7.99 -12.01 -0.50
N GLU A 131 7.25 -12.86 -1.21
CA GLU A 131 7.81 -13.60 -2.35
C GLU A 131 8.07 -12.70 -3.57
N MET A 132 7.18 -11.75 -3.84
CA MET A 132 7.35 -10.77 -4.93
C MET A 132 8.57 -9.89 -4.67
N ALA A 133 8.75 -9.45 -3.43
CA ALA A 133 9.86 -8.61 -3.00
C ALA A 133 11.26 -9.20 -3.26
N LYS A 134 11.34 -10.50 -3.47
CA LYS A 134 12.60 -11.21 -3.80
C LYS A 134 12.86 -11.32 -5.30
N LYS A 135 11.94 -10.85 -6.15
CA LYS A 135 11.95 -11.18 -7.58
C LYS A 135 11.89 -9.97 -8.50
N GLU A 136 11.29 -8.88 -8.05
CA GLU A 136 10.98 -7.77 -8.93
C GLU A 136 10.82 -6.44 -8.20
N ASP A 137 11.00 -5.36 -8.96
CA ASP A 137 10.67 -4.01 -8.53
C ASP A 137 9.16 -3.78 -8.69
N PHE A 138 8.49 -3.21 -7.69
CA PHE A 138 7.05 -2.98 -7.78
C PHE A 138 6.52 -1.91 -6.83
N ILE A 139 5.33 -1.40 -7.17
CA ILE A 139 4.49 -0.60 -6.28
C ILE A 139 3.36 -1.47 -5.74
N VAL A 140 3.13 -1.42 -4.44
CA VAL A 140 2.01 -2.09 -3.78
C VAL A 140 1.11 -1.09 -3.06
N MET A 141 -0.21 -1.20 -3.29
CA MET A 141 -1.21 -0.31 -2.73
C MET A 141 -1.92 -0.92 -1.53
N GLY A 142 -1.80 -0.26 -0.37
CA GLY A 142 -2.58 -0.57 0.83
C GLY A 142 -2.23 -1.88 1.54
N ARG A 143 -3.21 -2.38 2.35
CA ARG A 143 -3.20 -3.68 3.04
C ARG A 143 -2.00 -3.96 3.95
N CYS A 144 -1.48 -2.92 4.60
CA CYS A 144 -0.37 -3.03 5.55
C CYS A 144 0.93 -3.56 4.92
N ALA A 145 1.13 -3.37 3.61
CA ALA A 145 2.32 -3.86 2.92
C ALA A 145 3.61 -3.29 3.53
N ASP A 146 3.59 -2.04 3.95
CA ASP A 146 4.65 -1.35 4.68
C ASP A 146 5.06 -2.12 5.95
N VAL A 147 4.07 -2.55 6.75
CA VAL A 147 4.33 -3.30 7.99
C VAL A 147 4.73 -4.74 7.71
N ILE A 148 4.14 -5.37 6.69
CA ILE A 148 4.52 -6.74 6.27
C ILE A 148 6.00 -6.77 5.88
N LEU A 149 6.45 -5.84 5.04
CA LEU A 149 7.83 -5.76 4.60
C LEU A 149 8.78 -5.38 5.75
N THR A 150 8.40 -4.43 6.60
CA THR A 150 9.16 -4.08 7.82
C THR A 150 9.39 -5.30 8.72
N ASN A 151 8.34 -6.07 9.00
CA ASN A 151 8.41 -7.25 9.86
C ASN A 151 9.30 -8.37 9.26
N ASN A 152 9.39 -8.42 7.94
CA ASN A 152 10.25 -9.36 7.22
C ASN A 152 11.64 -8.78 6.90
N ARG A 153 11.97 -7.58 7.38
CA ARG A 153 13.25 -6.88 7.17
C ARG A 153 13.58 -6.69 5.69
N ILE A 154 12.56 -6.46 4.88
CA ILE A 154 12.71 -6.19 3.44
C ILE A 154 12.73 -4.68 3.23
N PRO A 155 13.79 -4.13 2.60
CA PRO A 155 13.88 -2.71 2.27
C PRO A 155 12.71 -2.27 1.39
N HIS A 156 12.13 -1.14 1.71
CA HIS A 156 11.03 -0.55 0.94
C HIS A 156 10.88 0.94 1.26
N ILE A 157 10.21 1.66 0.39
CA ILE A 157 9.79 3.05 0.59
C ILE A 157 8.31 3.04 0.95
N SER A 158 7.95 3.72 2.04
CA SER A 158 6.56 3.86 2.48
C SER A 158 6.06 5.29 2.26
N ILE A 159 4.97 5.42 1.51
CA ILE A 159 4.36 6.71 1.14
C ILE A 159 2.91 6.74 1.59
N PHE A 160 2.45 7.86 2.12
CA PHE A 160 1.04 8.09 2.40
C PHE A 160 0.50 9.28 1.61
N ILE A 161 -0.55 9.07 0.82
CA ILE A 161 -1.18 10.10 -0.01
C ILE A 161 -2.54 10.46 0.57
N THR A 162 -2.71 11.75 0.88
CA THR A 162 -3.95 12.27 1.45
C THR A 162 -4.38 13.56 0.74
N ALA A 163 -5.58 14.02 1.04
CA ALA A 163 -6.09 15.33 0.64
C ALA A 163 -7.16 15.80 1.65
N PRO A 164 -7.43 17.11 1.76
CA PRO A 164 -8.51 17.64 2.59
C PRO A 164 -9.85 16.98 2.27
N PHE A 165 -10.64 16.71 3.32
CA PHE A 165 -11.88 15.95 3.20
C PHE A 165 -12.84 16.51 2.16
N GLU A 166 -13.03 17.84 2.12
CA GLU A 166 -13.93 18.53 1.19
C GLU A 166 -13.48 18.33 -0.27
N GLN A 167 -12.19 18.34 -0.54
CA GLN A 167 -11.64 18.12 -1.88
C GLN A 167 -11.83 16.67 -2.32
N ARG A 168 -11.66 15.73 -1.42
CA ARG A 168 -11.93 14.31 -1.67
C ARG A 168 -13.43 14.07 -1.94
N VAL A 169 -14.31 14.77 -1.23
CA VAL A 169 -15.76 14.72 -1.48
C VAL A 169 -16.07 15.23 -2.90
N ARG A 170 -15.53 16.39 -3.29
CA ARG A 170 -15.74 16.94 -4.64
C ARG A 170 -15.28 15.95 -5.72
N ARG A 171 -14.07 15.42 -5.58
CA ARG A 171 -13.54 14.42 -6.50
C ARG A 171 -14.45 13.17 -6.58
N MET A 172 -14.96 12.69 -5.46
CA MET A 172 -15.88 11.55 -5.43
C MET A 172 -17.19 11.84 -6.14
N MET A 173 -17.71 13.06 -6.02
CA MET A 173 -18.90 13.49 -6.75
C MET A 173 -18.65 13.50 -8.25
N GLU A 174 -17.53 14.06 -8.69
CA GLU A 174 -17.16 14.18 -10.11
C GLU A 174 -16.87 12.84 -10.76
N VAL A 175 -15.95 12.05 -10.16
CA VAL A 175 -15.49 10.78 -10.75
C VAL A 175 -16.56 9.69 -10.72
N ASN A 176 -17.40 9.66 -9.68
CA ASN A 176 -18.40 8.60 -9.51
C ASN A 176 -19.83 9.07 -9.76
N ASN A 177 -20.02 10.31 -10.19
CA ASN A 177 -21.33 10.94 -10.39
C ASN A 177 -22.28 10.76 -9.19
N LEU A 178 -21.77 11.05 -7.97
CA LEU A 178 -22.47 10.84 -6.72
C LEU A 178 -23.05 12.17 -6.17
N PRO A 179 -24.24 12.16 -5.56
CA PRO A 179 -24.73 13.30 -4.81
C PRO A 179 -23.90 13.51 -3.54
N LEU A 180 -23.81 14.76 -3.07
CA LEU A 180 -22.99 15.18 -1.91
C LEU A 180 -23.16 14.27 -0.68
N LYS A 181 -24.39 14.02 -0.28
CA LYS A 181 -24.68 13.18 0.92
C LYS A 181 -24.10 11.76 0.78
N GLU A 182 -24.18 11.20 -0.40
CA GLU A 182 -23.69 9.85 -0.67
C GLU A 182 -22.16 9.83 -0.74
N ALA A 183 -21.54 10.80 -1.40
CA ALA A 183 -20.07 10.94 -1.46
C ALA A 183 -19.48 11.04 -0.04
N VAL A 184 -20.04 11.91 0.81
CA VAL A 184 -19.63 12.05 2.23
C VAL A 184 -19.78 10.74 3.00
N ARG A 185 -20.92 10.07 2.89
CA ARG A 185 -21.18 8.81 3.58
C ARG A 185 -20.20 7.72 3.15
N ARG A 186 -19.96 7.62 1.84
CA ARG A 186 -19.08 6.61 1.24
C ARG A 186 -17.63 6.81 1.67
N LEU A 187 -17.12 8.04 1.59
CA LEU A 187 -15.77 8.38 2.04
C LEU A 187 -15.54 8.01 3.51
N LYS A 188 -16.41 8.48 4.40
CA LYS A 188 -16.31 8.17 5.83
C LYS A 188 -16.33 6.67 6.11
N LYS A 189 -17.17 5.91 5.40
CA LYS A 189 -17.27 4.46 5.58
C LYS A 189 -16.00 3.75 5.13
N ILE A 190 -15.44 4.15 3.98
CA ILE A 190 -14.25 3.52 3.42
C ILE A 190 -13.02 3.85 4.27
N ASP A 191 -12.79 5.13 4.60
CA ASP A 191 -11.65 5.54 5.43
C ASP A 191 -11.69 4.87 6.80
N LYS A 192 -12.85 4.82 7.44
CA LYS A 192 -13.03 4.09 8.71
C LYS A 192 -12.71 2.60 8.59
N GLY A 193 -13.08 1.98 7.46
CA GLY A 193 -12.72 0.59 7.18
C GLY A 193 -11.22 0.37 7.04
N HIS A 194 -10.53 1.28 6.35
CA HIS A 194 -9.07 1.23 6.20
C HIS A 194 -8.36 1.46 7.54
N GLU A 195 -8.78 2.46 8.31
CA GLU A 195 -8.25 2.75 9.64
C GLU A 195 -8.37 1.55 10.58
N GLN A 196 -9.58 0.95 10.65
CA GLN A 196 -9.83 -0.22 11.49
C GLN A 196 -9.00 -1.43 11.06
N TYR A 197 -8.89 -1.68 9.75
CA TYR A 197 -8.09 -2.77 9.20
C TYR A 197 -6.60 -2.59 9.54
N TYR A 198 -6.05 -1.40 9.26
CA TYR A 198 -4.65 -1.09 9.53
C TYR A 198 -4.34 -1.20 11.02
N HIS A 199 -5.17 -0.62 11.87
CA HIS A 199 -5.00 -0.70 13.32
C HIS A 199 -5.06 -2.15 13.84
N PHE A 200 -6.01 -2.93 13.33
CA PHE A 200 -6.19 -4.33 13.78
C PHE A 200 -4.95 -5.19 13.50
N TYR A 201 -4.37 -5.09 12.30
CA TYR A 201 -3.23 -5.92 11.92
C TYR A 201 -1.86 -5.35 12.34
N THR A 202 -1.76 -4.06 12.61
CA THR A 202 -0.47 -3.40 12.86
C THR A 202 -0.35 -2.78 14.25
N GLY A 203 -1.44 -2.55 14.95
CA GLY A 203 -1.48 -1.75 16.17
C GLY A 203 -1.18 -0.27 15.99
N ARG A 204 -0.88 0.18 14.75
CA ARG A 204 -0.49 1.55 14.43
C ARG A 204 -1.70 2.40 14.02
N LYS A 205 -1.53 3.71 14.08
CA LYS A 205 -2.52 4.67 13.57
C LYS A 205 -2.33 4.86 12.06
N TRP A 206 -3.39 4.61 11.30
CA TRP A 206 -3.39 4.80 9.85
C TRP A 206 -3.23 6.28 9.47
N GLY A 207 -2.35 6.58 8.51
CA GLY A 207 -2.09 7.93 8.05
C GLY A 207 -1.32 8.82 9.04
N ASP A 208 -0.77 8.25 10.11
CA ASP A 208 0.13 8.98 11.00
C ASP A 208 1.51 9.11 10.33
N ALA A 209 1.96 10.37 10.16
CA ALA A 209 3.16 10.69 9.39
C ALA A 209 4.43 9.97 9.86
N VAL A 210 4.52 9.62 11.15
CA VAL A 210 5.68 8.91 11.71
C VAL A 210 5.84 7.48 11.20
N ASN A 211 4.80 6.93 10.55
CA ASN A 211 4.82 5.58 10.00
C ASN A 211 5.30 5.53 8.54
N TYR A 212 5.52 6.67 7.90
CA TYR A 212 5.81 6.75 6.46
C TYR A 212 7.07 7.56 6.19
N ASP A 213 7.81 7.20 5.14
CA ASP A 213 8.98 7.94 4.69
C ASP A 213 8.59 9.27 4.02
N LEU A 214 7.41 9.31 3.38
CA LEU A 214 6.87 10.51 2.73
C LEU A 214 5.35 10.58 2.90
N CYS A 215 4.84 11.76 3.26
CA CYS A 215 3.41 12.06 3.25
C CYS A 215 3.12 13.19 2.26
N ILE A 216 2.19 12.97 1.33
CA ILE A 216 1.85 13.95 0.28
C ILE A 216 0.40 14.38 0.44
N ASN A 217 0.17 15.70 0.43
CA ASN A 217 -1.14 16.28 0.21
C ASN A 217 -1.35 16.48 -1.29
N SER A 218 -2.00 15.53 -1.94
CA SER A 218 -2.25 15.56 -3.40
C SER A 218 -3.12 16.73 -3.87
N ALA A 219 -3.84 17.36 -2.96
CA ALA A 219 -4.60 18.57 -3.28
C ALA A 219 -3.71 19.80 -3.53
N CYS A 220 -2.47 19.79 -3.02
CA CYS A 220 -1.50 20.85 -3.24
C CYS A 220 -0.71 20.65 -4.53
N TYR A 221 -0.42 19.39 -4.88
CA TYR A 221 0.50 19.05 -5.98
C TYR A 221 -0.21 18.50 -7.22
N GLY A 222 -1.42 17.96 -7.08
CA GLY A 222 -2.04 17.20 -8.17
C GLY A 222 -1.39 15.84 -8.38
N ILE A 223 -1.68 15.19 -9.51
CA ILE A 223 -1.15 13.86 -9.82
C ILE A 223 0.28 13.98 -10.36
N GLU A 224 0.49 14.80 -11.37
CA GLU A 224 1.76 14.92 -12.09
C GLU A 224 2.90 15.39 -11.17
N GLU A 225 2.73 16.51 -10.47
CA GLU A 225 3.75 17.01 -9.53
C GLU A 225 4.00 16.07 -8.35
N SER A 226 2.97 15.29 -7.90
CA SER A 226 3.17 14.28 -6.88
C SER A 226 4.05 13.15 -7.37
N VAL A 227 3.90 12.72 -8.62
CA VAL A 227 4.77 11.72 -9.25
C VAL A 227 6.20 12.24 -9.35
N GLU A 228 6.40 13.44 -9.90
CA GLU A 228 7.72 14.06 -9.99
C GLU A 228 8.41 14.22 -8.63
N LEU A 229 7.66 14.56 -7.60
CA LEU A 229 8.19 14.67 -6.23
C LEU A 229 8.72 13.33 -5.73
N ILE A 230 7.97 12.25 -5.97
CA ILE A 230 8.37 10.90 -5.58
C ILE A 230 9.57 10.44 -6.41
N GLU A 231 9.57 10.65 -7.72
CA GLU A 231 10.72 10.33 -8.59
C GLU A 231 11.98 11.02 -8.12
N ARG A 232 11.93 12.33 -7.84
CA ARG A 232 13.08 13.07 -7.30
C ARG A 232 13.58 12.50 -5.97
N MET A 233 12.66 12.06 -5.11
CA MET A 233 13.05 11.41 -3.85
C MET A 233 13.77 10.07 -4.09
N ILE A 234 13.40 9.35 -5.15
CA ILE A 234 14.01 8.07 -5.54
C ILE A 234 15.33 8.31 -6.31
N ASP A 235 15.37 9.28 -7.23
CA ASP A 235 16.53 9.62 -8.08
C ASP A 235 17.73 10.21 -7.30
N ILE A 236 17.54 10.58 -6.03
CA ILE A 236 18.68 10.89 -5.16
C ILE A 236 19.53 9.62 -4.92
N HIS A 237 19.24 8.49 -5.55
CA HIS A 237 20.07 7.30 -5.50
C HIS A 237 21.32 7.45 -6.38
N PRO A 238 22.53 7.28 -5.83
CA PRO A 238 23.72 7.22 -6.64
C PRO A 238 23.62 6.07 -7.65
N GLU A 239 24.02 6.35 -8.86
CA GLU A 239 24.04 5.49 -10.03
C GLU A 239 24.27 4.00 -9.71
N LYS A 240 23.40 3.13 -10.24
CA LYS A 240 23.66 1.70 -10.34
C LYS A 240 24.83 1.43 -11.26
#